data_1ec1ef535f881e74ef3431b788823f6d
#
_entry.id   1ec1ef535f881e74ef3431b788823f6d
#
_cell.length_a   1.000
_cell.length_b   1.000
_cell.length_c   1.000
_cell.angle_alpha   90.00
_cell.angle_beta   90.00
_cell.angle_gamma   90.00
#
_symmetry.space_group_name_H-M   'P 1'
#
loop_
_entity.id
_entity.type
_entity.pdbx_description
1 polymer ?
#
loop_
_entity_poly.entity_id
_entity_poly.type
_entity_poly.pdbx_seq_one_letter_code
_entity_poly.pdbx_strand_id
1 'polypeptide(L)'
;MIKLQPDFEFSNRNGSIIQLVNKGWNQVNVLESKKGSKRGGHYHKENKELFYIISGEANLILDNGAVEEIMNLKKGDMFLVSPYQMHTFEFLEDTFMVSLYDIGVEYEDGTKDIYSEWEE
;
A
#
# COMPACT_ATOMS: atom_id res chain seq x y z
N MET A 1 0.34 7.24 9.14
CA MET A 1 -0.28 6.97 7.83
C MET A 1 -1.03 8.19 7.34
N ILE A 2 -0.98 8.45 6.07
CA ILE A 2 -1.70 9.57 5.45
C ILE A 2 -2.87 8.98 4.65
N LYS A 3 -4.09 9.28 5.06
CA LYS A 3 -5.29 8.86 4.36
C LYS A 3 -5.52 9.77 3.16
N LEU A 4 -5.82 9.18 2.00
CA LEU A 4 -5.97 9.89 0.73
C LEU A 4 -7.33 9.63 0.10
N GLN A 5 -7.64 10.42 -0.92
CA GLN A 5 -8.78 10.22 -1.80
C GLN A 5 -8.27 10.04 -3.23
N PRO A 6 -8.94 9.24 -4.06
CA PRO A 6 -8.60 9.18 -5.48
C PRO A 6 -8.66 10.57 -6.12
N ASP A 7 -7.85 10.78 -7.15
CA ASP A 7 -7.82 12.05 -7.89
C ASP A 7 -9.18 12.36 -8.53
N PHE A 8 -9.88 11.32 -8.96
CA PHE A 8 -11.14 11.49 -9.68
C PHE A 8 -12.00 10.24 -9.54
N GLU A 9 -13.30 10.46 -9.37
CA GLU A 9 -14.29 9.39 -9.37
C GLU A 9 -15.51 9.82 -10.20
N PHE A 10 -16.03 8.90 -10.99
CA PHE A 10 -17.23 9.09 -11.78
C PHE A 10 -18.07 7.83 -11.80
N SER A 11 -19.38 7.96 -11.62
CA SER A 11 -20.33 6.85 -11.67
C SER A 11 -21.56 7.21 -12.48
N ASN A 12 -22.09 6.25 -13.21
CA ASN A 12 -23.38 6.32 -13.85
C ASN A 12 -24.01 4.93 -13.93
N ARG A 13 -25.12 4.77 -14.65
CA ARG A 13 -25.80 3.48 -14.77
C ARG A 13 -24.95 2.39 -15.43
N ASN A 14 -23.89 2.75 -16.16
CA ASN A 14 -23.03 1.79 -16.84
C ASN A 14 -21.88 1.31 -15.97
N GLY A 15 -21.69 1.92 -14.80
CA GLY A 15 -20.61 1.58 -13.89
C GLY A 15 -19.86 2.80 -13.35
N SER A 16 -18.61 2.60 -12.94
CA SER A 16 -17.79 3.64 -12.35
C SER A 16 -16.36 3.62 -12.86
N ILE A 17 -15.72 4.79 -12.78
CA ILE A 17 -14.29 4.95 -13.01
C ILE A 17 -13.70 5.59 -11.76
N ILE A 18 -12.63 4.99 -11.25
CA ILE A 18 -11.87 5.53 -10.13
C ILE A 18 -10.45 5.75 -10.64
N GLN A 19 -10.05 7.02 -10.75
CA GLN A 19 -8.68 7.37 -11.09
C GLN A 19 -7.93 7.62 -9.79
N LEU A 20 -7.04 6.71 -9.46
CA LEU A 20 -6.29 6.80 -8.20
C LEU A 20 -5.31 7.95 -8.24
N VAL A 21 -4.54 8.05 -9.33
CA VAL A 21 -3.48 9.06 -9.52
C VAL A 21 -3.38 9.37 -11.01
N ASN A 22 -2.77 10.53 -11.36
CA ASN A 22 -2.50 10.84 -12.77
C ASN A 22 -1.03 11.15 -13.06
N LYS A 23 -0.20 11.26 -12.04
CA LYS A 23 1.25 11.50 -12.19
C LYS A 23 1.99 11.24 -10.89
N GLY A 24 3.33 11.15 -10.98
CA GLY A 24 4.20 11.04 -9.81
C GLY A 24 4.42 9.63 -9.31
N TRP A 25 3.96 8.62 -10.05
CA TRP A 25 4.05 7.21 -9.67
C TRP A 25 4.61 6.39 -10.82
N ASN A 26 5.61 5.56 -10.53
CA ASN A 26 6.35 4.80 -11.55
C ASN A 26 6.08 3.30 -11.55
N GLN A 27 5.83 2.71 -10.38
CA GLN A 27 5.61 1.27 -10.29
C GLN A 27 4.20 1.02 -9.78
N VAL A 28 3.48 0.09 -10.44
CA VAL A 28 2.12 -0.29 -10.05
C VAL A 28 2.06 -1.80 -9.92
N ASN A 29 1.58 -2.27 -8.76
CA ASN A 29 1.35 -3.69 -8.51
C ASN A 29 -0.11 -3.93 -8.17
N VAL A 30 -0.64 -5.04 -8.65
CA VAL A 30 -1.94 -5.55 -8.23
C VAL A 30 -1.67 -6.75 -7.32
N LEU A 31 -2.27 -6.75 -6.14
CA LEU A 31 -2.08 -7.80 -5.15
C LEU A 31 -3.39 -8.51 -4.86
N GLU A 32 -3.35 -9.82 -4.90
CA GLU A 32 -4.41 -10.69 -4.43
C GLU A 32 -3.88 -11.45 -3.22
N SER A 33 -4.61 -11.40 -2.10
CA SER A 33 -4.18 -12.03 -0.85
C SER A 33 -5.32 -12.80 -0.23
N LYS A 34 -5.02 -13.98 0.25
CA LYS A 34 -6.01 -14.87 0.80
C LYS A 34 -6.29 -14.56 2.27
N LYS A 35 -7.55 -14.72 2.68
CA LYS A 35 -7.96 -14.63 4.07
C LYS A 35 -7.03 -15.43 4.97
N GLY A 36 -6.60 -14.83 6.07
CA GLY A 36 -5.72 -15.46 7.06
C GLY A 36 -4.23 -15.34 6.73
N SER A 37 -3.86 -14.81 5.57
CA SER A 37 -2.46 -14.62 5.20
C SER A 37 -1.94 -13.27 5.69
N LYS A 38 -0.63 -13.12 5.63
CA LYS A 38 0.09 -11.89 5.97
C LYS A 38 1.02 -11.52 4.82
N ARG A 39 1.21 -10.22 4.61
CA ARG A 39 2.20 -9.68 3.68
C ARG A 39 2.91 -8.51 4.32
N GLY A 40 4.15 -8.28 3.89
CA GLY A 40 4.94 -7.14 4.32
C GLY A 40 5.98 -7.51 5.37
N GLY A 41 6.00 -6.77 6.46
CA GLY A 41 7.08 -6.85 7.42
C GLY A 41 8.34 -6.19 6.89
N HIS A 42 8.17 -5.13 6.08
CA HIS A 42 9.29 -4.42 5.47
C HIS A 42 8.99 -2.92 5.39
N TYR A 43 10.04 -2.15 5.13
CA TYR A 43 9.94 -0.71 4.89
C TYR A 43 10.83 -0.31 3.71
N HIS A 44 10.62 0.89 3.23
CA HIS A 44 11.39 1.50 2.14
C HIS A 44 12.11 2.73 2.67
N LYS A 45 13.28 3.02 2.15
CA LYS A 45 14.06 4.20 2.56
C LYS A 45 13.80 5.40 1.65
N GLU A 46 13.57 5.15 0.38
CA GLU A 46 13.43 6.20 -0.64
C GLU A 46 12.02 6.32 -1.19
N ASN A 47 11.31 5.20 -1.28
CA ASN A 47 9.98 5.16 -1.87
C ASN A 47 8.88 5.52 -0.88
N LYS A 48 7.91 6.28 -1.37
CA LYS A 48 6.57 6.32 -0.80
C LYS A 48 5.76 5.21 -1.48
N GLU A 49 4.91 4.55 -0.72
CA GLU A 49 4.03 3.52 -1.26
C GLU A 49 2.58 3.90 -1.00
N LEU A 50 1.79 3.93 -2.06
CA LEU A 50 0.36 4.21 -1.99
C LEU A 50 -0.40 2.92 -2.17
N PHE A 51 -1.42 2.69 -1.33
CA PHE A 51 -2.29 1.51 -1.40
C PHE A 51 -3.73 1.93 -1.60
N TYR A 52 -4.45 1.11 -2.37
CA TYR A 52 -5.89 1.24 -2.55
C TYR A 52 -6.55 -0.14 -2.43
N ILE A 53 -7.55 -0.26 -1.57
CA ILE A 53 -8.28 -1.51 -1.36
C ILE A 53 -9.44 -1.60 -2.35
N ILE A 54 -9.34 -2.51 -3.31
CA ILE A 54 -10.39 -2.73 -4.30
C ILE A 54 -11.54 -3.52 -3.67
N SER A 55 -11.22 -4.56 -2.92
CA SER A 55 -12.21 -5.38 -2.22
C SER A 55 -11.54 -6.12 -1.07
N GLY A 56 -12.32 -6.53 -0.07
CA GLY A 56 -11.84 -7.29 1.06
C GLY A 56 -11.66 -6.43 2.30
N GLU A 57 -10.88 -6.94 3.24
CA GLU A 57 -10.61 -6.29 4.52
C GLU A 57 -9.27 -6.75 5.07
N ALA A 58 -8.50 -5.82 5.62
CA ALA A 58 -7.19 -6.11 6.20
C ALA A 58 -6.91 -5.21 7.39
N ASN A 59 -6.09 -5.67 8.31
CA ASN A 59 -5.46 -4.82 9.30
C ASN A 59 -4.07 -4.46 8.81
N LEU A 60 -3.75 -3.17 8.84
CA LEU A 60 -2.42 -2.65 8.55
C LEU A 60 -1.73 -2.28 9.85
N ILE A 61 -0.55 -2.83 10.05
CA ILE A 61 0.30 -2.54 11.18
C ILE A 61 1.47 -1.71 10.68
N LEU A 62 1.60 -0.49 11.19
CA LEU A 62 2.70 0.42 10.89
C LEU A 62 3.60 0.57 12.09
N ASP A 63 4.91 0.45 11.87
CA ASP A 63 5.93 0.57 12.91
C ASP A 63 7.06 1.45 12.37
N ASN A 64 7.39 2.53 13.08
CA ASN A 64 8.48 3.42 12.71
C ASN A 64 9.76 3.18 13.53
N GLY A 65 9.81 2.08 14.28
CA GLY A 65 10.91 1.75 15.17
C GLY A 65 10.71 2.22 16.61
N ALA A 66 9.75 3.08 16.88
CA ALA A 66 9.43 3.62 18.20
C ALA A 66 7.97 3.43 18.59
N VAL A 67 7.06 3.61 17.64
CA VAL A 67 5.61 3.54 17.87
C VAL A 67 4.99 2.61 16.84
N GLU A 68 4.07 1.78 17.29
CA GLU A 68 3.27 0.90 16.44
C GLU A 68 1.84 1.43 16.36
N GLU A 69 1.29 1.43 15.16
CA GLU A 69 -0.08 1.87 14.88
C GLU A 69 -0.80 0.77 14.11
N ILE A 70 -2.03 0.46 14.48
CA ILE A 70 -2.84 -0.57 13.82
C ILE A 70 -4.12 0.07 13.29
N MET A 71 -4.42 -0.20 12.01
CA MET A 71 -5.61 0.32 11.34
C MET A 71 -6.35 -0.78 10.62
N ASN A 72 -7.68 -0.72 10.65
CA ASN A 72 -8.52 -1.60 9.84
C ASN A 72 -8.86 -0.90 8.53
N LEU A 73 -8.65 -1.62 7.43
CA LEU A 73 -8.82 -1.11 6.07
C LEU A 73 -9.86 -1.93 5.34
N LYS A 74 -10.70 -1.25 4.58
CA LYS A 74 -11.82 -1.84 3.84
C LYS A 74 -11.86 -1.30 2.42
N LYS A 75 -12.72 -1.88 1.60
CA LYS A 75 -12.99 -1.43 0.23
C LYS A 75 -13.08 0.08 0.14
N GLY A 76 -12.32 0.66 -0.78
CA GLY A 76 -12.31 2.10 -1.04
C GLY A 76 -11.30 2.88 -0.22
N ASP A 77 -10.67 2.28 0.77
CA ASP A 77 -9.63 2.95 1.55
C ASP A 77 -8.37 3.13 0.72
N MET A 78 -7.82 4.33 0.76
CA MET A 78 -6.61 4.74 0.06
C MET A 78 -5.69 5.44 1.05
N PHE A 79 -4.43 5.06 1.08
CA PHE A 79 -3.50 5.60 2.07
C PHE A 79 -2.06 5.54 1.59
N LEU A 80 -1.24 6.40 2.18
CA LEU A 80 0.17 6.55 1.87
C LEU A 80 1.00 6.05 3.05
N VAL A 81 1.98 5.21 2.75
CA VAL A 81 3.02 4.79 3.68
C VAL A 81 4.30 5.54 3.31
N SER A 82 4.84 6.28 4.25
CA SER A 82 6.05 7.09 4.06
C SER A 82 7.31 6.22 4.21
N PRO A 83 8.47 6.70 3.73
CA PRO A 83 9.73 6.02 4.01
C PRO A 83 9.94 5.78 5.51
N TYR A 84 10.64 4.69 5.83
CA TYR A 84 10.95 4.29 7.20
C TYR A 84 9.73 3.91 8.06
N GLN A 85 8.61 3.57 7.43
CA GLN A 85 7.48 2.94 8.11
C GLN A 85 7.41 1.47 7.71
N MET A 86 7.72 0.59 8.65
CA MET A 86 7.57 -0.86 8.44
C MET A 86 6.08 -1.18 8.43
N HIS A 87 5.62 -1.84 7.38
CA HIS A 87 4.20 -2.13 7.19
C HIS A 87 3.98 -3.62 7.04
N THR A 88 2.93 -4.10 7.71
CA THR A 88 2.50 -5.49 7.66
C THR A 88 1.00 -5.52 7.52
N PHE A 89 0.51 -6.32 6.58
CA PHE A 89 -0.92 -6.56 6.39
C PHE A 89 -1.30 -7.92 6.96
N GLU A 90 -2.40 -7.94 7.69
CA GLU A 90 -3.08 -9.17 8.10
C GLU A 90 -4.43 -9.19 7.40
N PHE A 91 -4.67 -10.16 6.51
CA PHE A 91 -5.87 -10.20 5.70
C PHE A 91 -6.99 -10.93 6.41
N LEU A 92 -8.07 -10.20 6.70
CA LEU A 92 -9.25 -10.72 7.40
C LEU A 92 -10.24 -11.36 6.43
N GLU A 93 -10.16 -11.01 5.15
CA GLU A 93 -10.92 -11.57 4.04
C GLU A 93 -10.00 -11.70 2.83
N ASP A 94 -10.43 -12.43 1.81
CA ASP A 94 -9.76 -12.39 0.51
C ASP A 94 -9.74 -10.95 0.02
N THR A 95 -8.57 -10.43 -0.30
CA THR A 95 -8.39 -8.99 -0.55
C THR A 95 -7.68 -8.76 -1.87
N PHE A 96 -8.24 -7.84 -2.67
CA PHE A 96 -7.59 -7.26 -3.83
C PHE A 96 -7.19 -5.84 -3.50
N MET A 97 -5.94 -5.49 -3.79
CA MET A 97 -5.48 -4.11 -3.64
C MET A 97 -4.47 -3.75 -4.72
N VAL A 98 -4.29 -2.45 -4.92
CA VAL A 98 -3.28 -1.88 -5.80
C VAL A 98 -2.24 -1.20 -4.93
N SER A 99 -0.97 -1.38 -5.25
CA SER A 99 0.10 -0.60 -4.63
C SER A 99 0.90 0.12 -5.70
N LEU A 100 1.31 1.35 -5.37
CA LEU A 100 2.09 2.19 -6.27
C LEU A 100 3.31 2.71 -5.51
N TYR A 101 4.47 2.71 -6.20
CA TYR A 101 5.70 3.31 -5.69
C TYR A 101 6.03 4.54 -6.53
N ASP A 102 6.46 5.61 -5.89
CA ASP A 102 6.78 6.84 -6.61
C ASP A 102 8.05 6.72 -7.45
N ILE A 103 9.04 5.96 -6.98
CA ILE A 103 10.31 5.76 -7.70
C ILE A 103 10.34 4.38 -8.36
N GLY A 104 10.01 3.36 -7.62
CA GLY A 104 10.18 1.96 -7.93
C GLY A 104 11.20 1.33 -6.98
N VAL A 105 10.93 0.11 -6.56
CA VAL A 105 11.76 -0.55 -5.52
C VAL A 105 12.89 -1.37 -6.10
N GLU A 106 12.84 -1.68 -7.40
CA GLU A 106 13.86 -2.46 -8.07
C GLU A 106 14.72 -1.54 -8.91
N TYR A 107 16.02 -1.48 -8.61
CA TYR A 107 16.96 -0.60 -9.29
C TYR A 107 17.73 -1.32 -10.39
N GLU A 108 18.22 -0.55 -11.36
CA GLU A 108 18.95 -1.11 -12.51
C GLU A 108 20.18 -1.89 -12.13
N ASP A 109 20.83 -1.56 -11.01
CA ASP A 109 22.01 -2.26 -10.50
C ASP A 109 21.69 -3.59 -9.80
N GLY A 110 20.40 -3.97 -9.73
CA GLY A 110 19.95 -5.19 -9.08
C GLY A 110 19.66 -5.06 -7.59
N THR A 111 19.90 -3.90 -7.00
CA THR A 111 19.52 -3.65 -5.61
C THR A 111 18.02 -3.31 -5.50
N LYS A 112 17.49 -3.42 -4.29
CA LYS A 112 16.09 -3.14 -4.00
C LYS A 112 15.95 -2.25 -2.79
N ASP A 113 15.01 -1.32 -2.83
CA ASP A 113 14.65 -0.46 -1.71
C ASP A 113 13.62 -1.16 -0.82
N ILE A 114 13.98 -2.33 -0.29
CA ILE A 114 13.15 -3.15 0.60
C ILE A 114 14.01 -3.65 1.75
N TYR A 115 13.59 -3.38 2.97
CA TYR A 115 14.32 -3.71 4.19
C TYR A 115 13.38 -4.34 5.21
N SER A 116 13.78 -5.45 5.82
CA SER A 116 12.96 -6.19 6.79
C SER A 116 13.44 -6.06 8.23
N GLU A 117 14.60 -5.45 8.44
CA GLU A 117 15.17 -5.25 9.78
C GLU A 117 15.61 -3.80 9.95
N TRP A 118 15.37 -3.24 11.15
CA TRP A 118 15.87 -1.92 11.48
C TRP A 118 17.39 -1.93 11.58
N GLU A 119 18.02 -0.94 10.97
CA GLU A 119 19.46 -0.74 11.08
C GLU A 119 19.77 0.04 12.36
N GLU A 120 20.85 -0.35 13.02
CA GLU A 120 21.35 0.32 14.22
C GLU A 120 22.21 1.55 13.86
#